data_dc2198f3e926631ccccd9f32e51a2085
#
_entry.id   dc2198f3e926631ccccd9f32e51a2085
#
_cell.length_a   1.000
_cell.length_b   1.000
_cell.length_c   1.000
_cell.angle_alpha   90.00
_cell.angle_beta   90.00
_cell.angle_gamma   90.00
#
_symmetry.space_group_name_H-M   'P 1'
#
loop_
_entity.id
_entity.type
_entity.pdbx_description
1 polymer ?
#
loop_
_entity_poly.entity_id
_entity_poly.type
_entity_poly.pdbx_seq_one_letter_code
_entity_poly.pdbx_strand_id
1 'polypeptide(L)'
;MTISAYGSGAYRAATPNRLVSTRSELTDLERQLATQQRAESYGDLGMDRRVSLDLNNKLSTLDSWLEGITRGDVNLKIASQAVETYAKLTNETVNDTRSNTYLPSSTGRSAPQVLAEEKFKQTLDLLNSQVNGRYLFSGKTADIEPTVTYSEIIEGDGTGRAGLRQMINERRLADLGAAGLGRLTTGGAGATATIADETPAHGYGFKLAGATSSSAALTPTFTAGPPADLSVTVASQPAVGDTLRVQLSLPDGTQEEIVLTARAAGTTGPASDSFEIGADVNATAANLRASITAALGKEAATTLSAASSQVAAANFFAGSTNSPPLRVPGPPYDTATAAPAAGTAANTVIWYRGDDGSDHARSTATVQVDTAQLVGTGARANEEAFRIGLAQFAVMAVESFPATDANSQARYEAMTARVSEKLSFGGSAQKPAEIITELGTAQTSLARAKERHESSKNYLTTSLAGVENVSKEEVAVQILALQTQLQASYETTSILSKLTLTNYL
;
A
#
# COMPACT_ATOMS: atom_id res chain seq x y z
N MET A 1 -52.01 34.77 88.45
CA MET A 1 -51.01 35.01 87.37
C MET A 1 -50.12 33.80 87.28
N THR A 2 -50.40 32.98 86.31
CA THR A 2 -49.57 31.79 86.03
C THR A 2 -48.46 32.17 85.00
N ILE A 3 -47.22 32.22 85.46
CA ILE A 3 -46.08 32.39 84.63
C ILE A 3 -45.71 31.00 84.12
N SER A 4 -45.98 30.76 82.85
CA SER A 4 -45.62 29.51 82.17
C SER A 4 -44.11 29.42 82.02
N ALA A 5 -43.52 28.39 82.59
CA ALA A 5 -42.11 28.00 82.42
C ALA A 5 -41.86 27.41 80.99
N TYR A 6 -41.77 28.28 80.04
CA TYR A 6 -41.32 27.91 78.69
C TYR A 6 -39.86 28.43 78.47
N GLY A 7 -38.89 27.57 78.57
CA GLY A 7 -37.54 27.98 78.18
C GLY A 7 -36.38 27.14 78.67
N SER A 8 -36.49 26.29 79.69
CA SER A 8 -35.31 25.58 80.24
C SER A 8 -35.00 24.22 79.55
N GLY A 9 -36.02 23.59 78.94
CA GLY A 9 -35.87 22.29 78.31
C GLY A 9 -35.18 22.38 76.94
N ALA A 10 -35.51 23.39 76.15
CA ALA A 10 -34.91 23.59 74.80
C ALA A 10 -33.44 23.96 74.90
N TYR A 11 -33.06 24.78 75.91
CA TYR A 11 -31.64 25.15 76.14
C TYR A 11 -30.79 23.98 76.66
N ARG A 12 -31.32 23.08 77.45
CA ARG A 12 -30.60 21.89 77.97
C ARG A 12 -30.41 20.80 76.96
N ALA A 13 -31.27 20.69 75.93
CA ALA A 13 -31.09 19.75 74.80
C ALA A 13 -30.23 20.32 73.67
N ALA A 14 -30.16 21.64 73.57
CA ALA A 14 -29.38 22.28 72.45
C ALA A 14 -27.83 22.18 72.61
N THR A 15 -27.35 22.23 73.87
CA THR A 15 -25.90 22.21 74.18
C THR A 15 -25.25 20.85 73.89
N PRO A 16 -25.80 19.70 74.36
CA PRO A 16 -25.21 18.41 74.03
C PRO A 16 -25.29 18.09 72.52
N ASN A 17 -26.38 18.50 71.85
CA ASN A 17 -26.50 18.32 70.37
C ASN A 17 -25.48 19.16 69.64
N ARG A 18 -25.15 20.36 70.05
CA ARG A 18 -24.09 21.20 69.50
C ARG A 18 -22.71 20.57 69.72
N LEU A 19 -22.42 20.04 70.90
CA LEU A 19 -21.14 19.36 71.15
C LEU A 19 -20.96 18.09 70.30
N VAL A 20 -22.03 17.31 70.13
CA VAL A 20 -22.00 16.14 69.25
C VAL A 20 -21.79 16.54 67.79
N SER A 21 -22.50 17.58 67.29
CA SER A 21 -22.28 18.05 65.89
C SER A 21 -20.90 18.61 65.70
N THR A 22 -20.33 19.42 66.61
CA THR A 22 -18.96 19.94 66.49
C THR A 22 -17.91 18.85 66.54
N ARG A 23 -18.13 17.80 67.30
CA ARG A 23 -17.22 16.64 67.35
C ARG A 23 -17.29 15.80 66.07
N SER A 24 -18.48 15.62 65.51
CA SER A 24 -18.66 14.97 64.22
C SER A 24 -17.97 15.76 63.10
N GLU A 25 -18.10 17.09 63.10
CA GLU A 25 -17.45 17.98 62.16
C GLU A 25 -15.91 17.93 62.26
N LEU A 26 -15.38 17.88 63.51
CA LEU A 26 -13.94 17.68 63.73
C LEU A 26 -13.45 16.36 63.17
N THR A 27 -14.18 15.27 63.42
CA THR A 27 -13.80 13.93 62.90
C THR A 27 -13.84 13.91 61.36
N ASP A 28 -14.81 14.59 60.75
CA ASP A 28 -14.88 14.72 59.28
C ASP A 28 -13.70 15.54 58.71
N LEU A 29 -13.34 16.65 59.36
CA LEU A 29 -12.18 17.45 58.97
C LEU A 29 -10.84 16.69 59.18
N GLU A 30 -10.72 15.91 60.24
CA GLU A 30 -9.55 15.03 60.46
C GLU A 30 -9.43 13.98 59.33
N ARG A 31 -10.56 13.40 58.90
CA ARG A 31 -10.63 12.51 57.75
C ARG A 31 -10.23 13.24 56.48
N GLN A 32 -10.79 14.44 56.22
CA GLN A 32 -10.45 15.25 55.04
C GLN A 32 -8.98 15.63 55.04
N LEU A 33 -8.38 15.95 56.19
CA LEU A 33 -6.95 16.21 56.30
C LEU A 33 -6.10 14.98 55.95
N ALA A 34 -6.52 13.81 56.42
CA ALA A 34 -5.82 12.54 56.19
C ALA A 34 -5.96 12.06 54.75
N THR A 35 -7.14 12.15 54.14
CA THR A 35 -7.43 11.66 52.77
C THR A 35 -7.24 12.71 51.68
N GLN A 36 -7.21 13.99 52.04
CA GLN A 36 -7.27 15.15 51.16
C GLN A 36 -8.55 15.20 50.30
N GLN A 37 -9.53 14.36 50.58
CA GLN A 37 -10.82 14.32 49.91
C GLN A 37 -11.88 15.05 50.67
N ARG A 38 -12.68 15.88 49.98
CA ARG A 38 -13.79 16.63 50.54
C ARG A 38 -14.90 15.72 51.05
N ALA A 39 -15.17 14.64 50.36
CA ALA A 39 -16.24 13.69 50.64
C ALA A 39 -15.74 12.25 50.51
N GLU A 40 -16.37 11.33 51.24
CA GLU A 40 -16.07 9.89 51.19
C GLU A 40 -16.80 9.21 50.02
N SER A 41 -17.96 9.73 49.69
CA SER A 41 -18.76 9.24 48.57
C SER A 41 -19.30 10.37 47.72
N TYR A 42 -19.68 10.07 46.47
CA TYR A 42 -20.33 11.05 45.59
C TYR A 42 -21.63 11.62 46.18
N GLY A 43 -22.29 10.88 47.09
CA GLY A 43 -23.49 11.35 47.79
C GLY A 43 -23.20 12.54 48.70
N ASP A 44 -22.04 12.57 49.30
CA ASP A 44 -21.63 13.56 50.31
C ASP A 44 -21.08 14.85 49.65
N LEU A 45 -20.80 14.86 48.35
CA LEU A 45 -20.41 16.05 47.57
C LEU A 45 -21.57 17.05 47.38
N GLY A 46 -22.80 16.69 47.74
CA GLY A 46 -23.96 17.57 47.63
C GLY A 46 -24.20 18.08 46.22
N MET A 47 -24.18 19.42 46.01
CA MET A 47 -24.40 20.05 44.70
C MET A 47 -23.26 19.81 43.71
N ASP A 48 -22.03 19.58 44.18
CA ASP A 48 -20.85 19.37 43.39
C ASP A 48 -20.79 17.95 42.79
N ARG A 49 -21.63 17.03 43.27
CA ARG A 49 -21.74 15.65 42.76
C ARG A 49 -21.94 15.59 41.24
N ARG A 50 -22.82 16.44 40.68
CA ARG A 50 -23.10 16.47 39.26
C ARG A 50 -21.89 16.92 38.45
N VAL A 51 -21.15 17.90 38.95
CA VAL A 51 -19.95 18.44 38.31
C VAL A 51 -18.84 17.38 38.30
N SER A 52 -18.61 16.73 39.47
CA SER A 52 -17.62 15.66 39.59
C SER A 52 -17.90 14.50 38.60
N LEU A 53 -19.14 14.01 38.54
CA LEU A 53 -19.54 12.94 37.63
C LEU A 53 -19.40 13.35 36.15
N ASP A 54 -19.73 14.58 35.77
CA ASP A 54 -19.57 15.08 34.40
C ASP A 54 -18.10 15.17 34.02
N LEU A 55 -17.24 15.69 34.91
CA LEU A 55 -15.79 15.76 34.70
C LEU A 55 -15.18 14.36 34.58
N ASN A 56 -15.55 13.41 35.43
CA ASN A 56 -15.05 12.03 35.32
C ASN A 56 -15.50 11.33 34.03
N ASN A 57 -16.73 11.54 33.57
CA ASN A 57 -17.19 11.02 32.28
C ASN A 57 -16.40 11.61 31.11
N LYS A 58 -16.11 12.91 31.12
CA LYS A 58 -15.28 13.58 30.10
C LYS A 58 -13.86 13.06 30.14
N LEU A 59 -13.26 12.89 31.30
CA LEU A 59 -11.92 12.31 31.46
C LEU A 59 -11.86 10.88 30.89
N SER A 60 -12.83 10.03 31.21
CA SER A 60 -12.91 8.66 30.68
C SER A 60 -13.04 8.63 29.16
N THR A 61 -13.81 9.56 28.60
CA THR A 61 -13.94 9.70 27.14
C THR A 61 -12.61 10.12 26.50
N LEU A 62 -11.93 11.11 27.08
CA LEU A 62 -10.61 11.55 26.60
C LEU A 62 -9.57 10.42 26.69
N ASP A 63 -9.58 9.64 27.76
CA ASP A 63 -8.67 8.50 27.93
C ASP A 63 -8.90 7.44 26.85
N SER A 64 -10.15 7.15 26.52
CA SER A 64 -10.49 6.23 25.43
C SER A 64 -9.97 6.73 24.06
N TRP A 65 -10.14 8.03 23.78
CA TRP A 65 -9.60 8.61 22.54
C TRP A 65 -8.08 8.61 22.52
N LEU A 66 -7.40 8.98 23.60
CA LEU A 66 -5.95 8.98 23.73
C LEU A 66 -5.36 7.59 23.53
N GLU A 67 -6.02 6.56 24.06
CA GLU A 67 -5.62 5.16 23.83
C GLU A 67 -5.79 4.76 22.36
N GLY A 68 -6.92 5.11 21.73
CA GLY A 68 -7.17 4.90 20.30
C GLY A 68 -6.15 5.60 19.42
N ILE A 69 -5.83 6.87 19.71
CA ILE A 69 -4.82 7.66 19.01
C ILE A 69 -3.43 7.01 19.14
N THR A 70 -3.06 6.58 20.34
CA THR A 70 -1.76 5.96 20.59
C THR A 70 -1.60 4.65 19.81
N ARG A 71 -2.64 3.80 19.79
CA ARG A 71 -2.64 2.58 18.96
C ARG A 71 -2.56 2.90 17.47
N GLY A 72 -3.34 3.88 17.01
CA GLY A 72 -3.32 4.34 15.62
C GLY A 72 -1.96 4.89 15.19
N ASP A 73 -1.29 5.67 16.03
CA ASP A 73 0.03 6.21 15.78
C ASP A 73 1.09 5.12 15.62
N VAL A 74 1.07 4.09 16.48
CA VAL A 74 1.97 2.93 16.36
C VAL A 74 1.74 2.19 15.04
N ASN A 75 0.48 1.93 14.68
CA ASN A 75 0.16 1.26 13.42
C ASN A 75 0.63 2.06 12.20
N LEU A 76 0.39 3.38 12.20
CA LEU A 76 0.83 4.27 11.13
C LEU A 76 2.36 4.34 11.01
N LYS A 77 3.09 4.36 12.13
CA LYS A 77 4.56 4.35 12.13
C LYS A 77 5.11 3.09 11.49
N ILE A 78 4.57 1.93 11.84
CA ILE A 78 5.01 0.65 11.26
C ILE A 78 4.64 0.58 9.79
N ALA A 79 3.43 1.00 9.39
CA ALA A 79 3.03 1.05 8.00
C ALA A 79 3.90 2.02 7.19
N SER A 80 4.18 3.23 7.68
CA SER A 80 5.09 4.18 7.02
C SER A 80 6.48 3.61 6.83
N GLN A 81 7.06 2.99 7.88
CA GLN A 81 8.37 2.36 7.81
C GLN A 81 8.42 1.22 6.78
N ALA A 82 7.35 0.43 6.67
CA ALA A 82 7.24 -0.61 5.66
C ALA A 82 7.23 -0.01 4.23
N VAL A 83 6.45 1.07 4.01
CA VAL A 83 6.41 1.75 2.71
C VAL A 83 7.73 2.43 2.37
N GLU A 84 8.41 3.05 3.33
CA GLU A 84 9.75 3.64 3.14
C GLU A 84 10.77 2.58 2.75
N THR A 85 10.76 1.42 3.44
CA THR A 85 11.63 0.30 3.11
C THR A 85 11.33 -0.23 1.71
N TYR A 86 10.06 -0.39 1.35
CA TYR A 86 9.64 -0.78 0.02
C TYR A 86 10.14 0.24 -1.05
N ALA A 87 9.98 1.55 -0.82
CA ALA A 87 10.49 2.58 -1.73
C ALA A 87 12.01 2.49 -1.92
N LYS A 88 12.75 2.15 -0.86
CA LYS A 88 14.19 1.90 -0.95
C LYS A 88 14.50 0.67 -1.81
N LEU A 89 13.79 -0.45 -1.61
CA LEU A 89 13.98 -1.68 -2.41
C LEU A 89 13.71 -1.44 -3.90
N THR A 90 12.69 -0.64 -4.24
CA THR A 90 12.40 -0.28 -5.65
C THR A 90 13.53 0.54 -6.26
N ASN A 91 14.02 1.57 -5.55
CA ASN A 91 15.13 2.40 -6.02
C ASN A 91 16.42 1.61 -6.18
N GLU A 92 16.75 0.72 -5.25
CA GLU A 92 17.89 -0.17 -5.35
C GLU A 92 17.79 -1.08 -6.58
N THR A 93 16.60 -1.60 -6.88
CA THR A 93 16.40 -2.45 -8.07
C THR A 93 16.59 -1.67 -9.35
N VAL A 94 16.14 -0.41 -9.42
CA VAL A 94 16.44 0.47 -10.56
C VAL A 94 17.96 0.62 -10.75
N ASN A 95 18.71 0.82 -9.68
CA ASN A 95 20.17 0.94 -9.74
C ASN A 95 20.83 -0.38 -10.15
N ASP A 96 20.37 -1.50 -9.61
CA ASP A 96 20.88 -2.84 -9.95
C ASP A 96 20.65 -3.17 -11.43
N THR A 97 19.49 -2.80 -11.99
CA THR A 97 19.17 -3.05 -13.41
C THR A 97 19.96 -2.15 -14.36
N ARG A 98 20.31 -0.93 -13.94
CA ARG A 98 21.07 0.02 -14.78
C ARG A 98 22.57 -0.23 -14.74
N SER A 99 23.11 -0.73 -13.65
CA SER A 99 24.55 -0.88 -13.42
C SER A 99 25.12 -2.25 -13.80
N ASN A 100 24.26 -3.26 -14.00
CA ASN A 100 24.71 -4.62 -14.21
C ASN A 100 24.63 -5.05 -15.68
N THR A 101 25.80 -5.48 -16.19
CA THR A 101 25.91 -6.18 -17.48
C THR A 101 25.31 -7.59 -17.37
N TYR A 102 24.80 -8.12 -18.46
CA TYR A 102 24.35 -9.50 -18.55
C TYR A 102 25.49 -10.48 -18.26
N LEU A 103 25.46 -11.12 -17.09
CA LEU A 103 26.41 -12.15 -16.64
C LEU A 103 25.60 -13.28 -15.96
N PRO A 104 25.09 -14.24 -16.74
CA PRO A 104 24.29 -15.32 -16.21
C PRO A 104 25.15 -16.35 -15.49
N SER A 105 24.63 -16.88 -14.38
CA SER A 105 25.17 -18.07 -13.72
C SER A 105 24.90 -19.33 -14.54
N SER A 106 25.38 -20.48 -14.07
CA SER A 106 25.06 -21.79 -14.68
C SER A 106 23.56 -22.11 -14.72
N THR A 107 22.74 -21.44 -13.88
CA THR A 107 21.30 -21.57 -13.85
C THR A 107 20.58 -20.61 -14.81
N GLY A 108 21.30 -19.82 -15.58
CA GLY A 108 20.75 -18.79 -16.48
C GLY A 108 20.19 -17.56 -15.75
N ARG A 109 20.56 -17.35 -14.48
CA ARG A 109 20.14 -16.19 -13.68
C ARG A 109 21.30 -15.27 -13.36
N SER A 110 21.11 -13.97 -13.48
CA SER A 110 22.07 -12.93 -13.11
C SER A 110 21.95 -12.56 -11.63
N ALA A 111 22.97 -11.89 -11.06
CA ALA A 111 22.93 -11.40 -9.68
C ALA A 111 21.73 -10.45 -9.42
N PRO A 112 21.39 -9.47 -10.28
CA PRO A 112 20.20 -8.64 -10.08
C PRO A 112 18.89 -9.44 -9.99
N GLN A 113 18.77 -10.55 -10.68
CA GLN A 113 17.58 -11.41 -10.61
C GLN A 113 17.46 -12.13 -9.26
N VAL A 114 18.58 -12.60 -8.70
CA VAL A 114 18.60 -13.21 -7.37
C VAL A 114 18.25 -12.17 -6.31
N LEU A 115 18.82 -10.97 -6.42
CA LEU A 115 18.49 -9.85 -5.53
C LEU A 115 17.02 -9.44 -5.64
N ALA A 116 16.45 -9.40 -6.84
CA ALA A 116 15.04 -9.09 -7.04
C ALA A 116 14.11 -10.12 -6.40
N GLU A 117 14.48 -11.40 -6.45
CA GLU A 117 13.74 -12.45 -5.73
C GLU A 117 13.72 -12.22 -4.22
N GLU A 118 14.86 -11.89 -3.62
CA GLU A 118 14.94 -11.61 -2.19
C GLU A 118 14.17 -10.32 -1.83
N LYS A 119 14.25 -9.28 -2.66
CA LYS A 119 13.45 -8.04 -2.49
C LYS A 119 11.96 -8.30 -2.62
N PHE A 120 11.57 -9.22 -3.50
CA PHE A 120 10.17 -9.64 -3.62
C PHE A 120 9.68 -10.29 -2.31
N LYS A 121 10.40 -11.28 -1.78
CA LYS A 121 10.08 -11.94 -0.51
C LYS A 121 10.02 -10.92 0.63
N GLN A 122 11.01 -10.05 0.74
CA GLN A 122 11.03 -8.99 1.74
C GLN A 122 9.83 -8.04 1.60
N THR A 123 9.41 -7.72 0.38
CA THR A 123 8.21 -6.89 0.16
C THR A 123 6.94 -7.60 0.63
N LEU A 124 6.80 -8.90 0.41
CA LEU A 124 5.67 -9.68 0.94
C LEU A 124 5.66 -9.67 2.47
N ASP A 125 6.82 -9.83 3.10
CA ASP A 125 6.95 -9.78 4.58
C ASP A 125 6.55 -8.39 5.12
N LEU A 126 6.97 -7.31 4.45
CA LEU A 126 6.57 -5.94 4.81
C LEU A 126 5.03 -5.75 4.68
N LEU A 127 4.44 -6.26 3.61
CA LEU A 127 3.00 -6.16 3.38
C LEU A 127 2.18 -7.05 4.34
N ASN A 128 2.77 -8.15 4.84
CA ASN A 128 2.19 -9.02 5.85
C ASN A 128 2.48 -8.57 7.29
N SER A 129 2.97 -7.33 7.48
CA SER A 129 3.24 -6.78 8.81
C SER A 129 1.97 -6.71 9.65
N GLN A 130 2.07 -7.11 10.92
CA GLN A 130 0.95 -7.13 11.86
C GLN A 130 1.30 -6.45 13.19
N VAL A 131 0.28 -5.92 13.85
CA VAL A 131 0.37 -5.37 15.21
C VAL A 131 -0.76 -5.95 16.04
N ASN A 132 -0.44 -6.59 17.14
CA ASN A 132 -1.41 -7.24 18.03
C ASN A 132 -2.37 -8.20 17.29
N GLY A 133 -1.83 -8.99 16.35
CA GLY A 133 -2.61 -9.95 15.57
C GLY A 133 -3.48 -9.33 14.45
N ARG A 134 -3.29 -8.05 14.15
CA ARG A 134 -4.01 -7.37 13.06
C ARG A 134 -3.04 -6.95 11.96
N TYR A 135 -3.31 -7.37 10.75
CA TYR A 135 -2.52 -7.01 9.57
C TYR A 135 -2.79 -5.56 9.14
N LEU A 136 -1.70 -4.84 8.85
CA LEU A 136 -1.78 -3.40 8.55
C LEU A 136 -2.20 -3.11 7.10
N PHE A 137 -1.93 -4.03 6.18
CA PHE A 137 -2.16 -3.86 4.74
C PHE A 137 -3.33 -4.70 4.18
N SER A 138 -4.20 -5.20 5.05
CA SER A 138 -5.40 -5.96 4.67
C SER A 138 -6.66 -5.10 4.50
N GLY A 139 -6.57 -3.78 4.67
CA GLY A 139 -7.74 -2.91 4.64
C GLY A 139 -8.73 -3.22 5.77
N LYS A 140 -10.01 -3.43 5.44
CA LYS A 140 -11.08 -3.71 6.43
C LYS A 140 -10.96 -5.10 7.07
N THR A 141 -10.29 -6.04 6.41
CA THR A 141 -10.16 -7.45 6.84
C THR A 141 -8.84 -7.69 7.59
N ALA A 142 -8.58 -6.90 8.62
CA ALA A 142 -7.30 -6.87 9.33
C ALA A 142 -6.93 -8.19 10.06
N ASP A 143 -7.80 -9.16 10.14
CA ASP A 143 -7.62 -10.52 10.66
C ASP A 143 -7.16 -11.52 9.58
N ILE A 144 -7.16 -11.12 8.31
CA ILE A 144 -6.74 -11.94 7.17
C ILE A 144 -5.36 -11.50 6.71
N GLU A 145 -4.43 -12.46 6.54
CA GLU A 145 -3.12 -12.19 5.95
C GLU A 145 -3.28 -11.67 4.52
N PRO A 146 -2.72 -10.46 4.19
CA PRO A 146 -3.04 -9.79 2.94
C PRO A 146 -2.48 -10.49 1.71
N THR A 147 -1.32 -11.15 1.78
CA THR A 147 -0.69 -11.77 0.62
C THR A 147 -0.48 -13.26 0.81
N VAL A 148 -0.54 -14.02 -0.27
CA VAL A 148 -0.14 -15.43 -0.27
C VAL A 148 1.38 -15.56 -0.32
N THR A 149 1.92 -16.75 -0.12
CA THR A 149 3.35 -17.02 -0.10
C THR A 149 4.02 -16.78 -1.47
N TYR A 150 5.32 -16.45 -1.45
CA TYR A 150 6.14 -16.33 -2.67
C TYR A 150 5.99 -17.53 -3.60
N SER A 151 6.09 -18.75 -3.06
CA SER A 151 5.99 -19.98 -3.86
C SER A 151 4.62 -20.10 -4.53
N GLU A 152 3.54 -19.80 -3.82
CA GLU A 152 2.18 -19.84 -4.36
C GLU A 152 1.98 -18.78 -5.45
N ILE A 153 2.53 -17.58 -5.29
CA ILE A 153 2.50 -16.54 -6.31
C ILE A 153 3.22 -16.97 -7.57
N ILE A 154 4.42 -17.52 -7.46
CA ILE A 154 5.27 -17.81 -8.60
C ILE A 154 4.90 -19.11 -9.29
N GLU A 155 4.78 -20.20 -8.52
CA GLU A 155 4.61 -21.56 -9.06
C GLU A 155 3.15 -22.03 -9.10
N GLY A 156 2.29 -21.36 -8.35
CA GLY A 156 0.92 -21.87 -8.11
C GLY A 156 0.84 -22.70 -6.83
N ASP A 157 -0.34 -23.21 -6.57
CA ASP A 157 -0.65 -23.91 -5.31
C ASP A 157 -0.43 -25.43 -5.35
N GLY A 158 0.06 -25.95 -6.47
CA GLY A 158 0.25 -27.40 -6.69
C GLY A 158 -1.05 -28.20 -6.87
N THR A 159 -2.23 -27.57 -6.78
CA THR A 159 -3.55 -28.21 -6.93
C THR A 159 -4.26 -27.86 -8.25
N GLY A 160 -3.59 -27.11 -9.14
CA GLY A 160 -4.08 -26.73 -10.46
C GLY A 160 -4.38 -25.24 -10.63
N ARG A 161 -4.19 -24.41 -9.58
CA ARG A 161 -4.24 -22.96 -9.73
C ARG A 161 -2.93 -22.43 -10.29
N ALA A 162 -3.00 -21.75 -11.42
CA ALA A 162 -1.85 -21.18 -12.07
C ALA A 162 -1.23 -20.04 -11.26
N GLY A 163 0.09 -20.12 -11.07
CA GLY A 163 0.91 -19.02 -10.61
C GLY A 163 1.38 -18.12 -11.77
N LEU A 164 2.16 -17.10 -11.43
CA LEU A 164 2.65 -16.11 -12.40
C LEU A 164 3.51 -16.72 -13.51
N ARG A 165 4.37 -17.69 -13.18
CA ARG A 165 5.23 -18.37 -14.19
C ARG A 165 4.41 -18.99 -15.31
N GLN A 166 3.32 -19.66 -14.95
CA GLN A 166 2.43 -20.25 -15.95
C GLN A 166 1.74 -19.16 -16.78
N MET A 167 1.25 -18.09 -16.17
CA MET A 167 0.58 -17.00 -16.88
C MET A 167 1.51 -16.24 -17.82
N ILE A 168 2.77 -16.03 -17.43
CA ILE A 168 3.81 -15.47 -18.32
C ILE A 168 4.01 -16.38 -19.51
N ASN A 169 4.12 -17.70 -19.31
CA ASN A 169 4.32 -18.64 -20.40
C ASN A 169 3.13 -18.68 -21.36
N GLU A 170 1.89 -18.71 -20.85
CA GLU A 170 0.67 -18.65 -21.65
C GLU A 170 0.62 -17.39 -22.51
N ARG A 171 0.88 -16.23 -21.90
CA ARG A 171 0.88 -14.96 -22.61
C ARG A 171 1.98 -14.89 -23.66
N ARG A 172 3.19 -15.32 -23.34
CA ARG A 172 4.32 -15.34 -24.26
C ARG A 172 4.06 -16.23 -25.50
N LEU A 173 3.51 -17.44 -25.29
CA LEU A 173 3.15 -18.32 -26.40
C LEU A 173 2.09 -17.67 -27.29
N ALA A 174 1.07 -17.05 -26.71
CA ALA A 174 0.04 -16.36 -27.45
C ALA A 174 0.57 -15.16 -28.26
N ASP A 175 1.50 -14.40 -27.68
CA ASP A 175 2.09 -13.24 -28.36
C ASP A 175 3.11 -13.66 -29.44
N LEU A 176 3.88 -14.73 -29.21
CA LEU A 176 4.83 -15.25 -30.22
C LEU A 176 4.11 -15.82 -31.44
N GLY A 177 2.98 -16.49 -31.23
CA GLY A 177 2.27 -17.20 -32.27
C GLY A 177 3.00 -18.47 -32.74
N ALA A 178 2.33 -19.33 -33.50
CA ALA A 178 2.86 -20.61 -33.98
C ALA A 178 4.10 -20.47 -34.90
N ALA A 179 4.16 -19.37 -35.62
CA ALA A 179 5.30 -19.07 -36.52
C ALA A 179 6.51 -18.45 -35.78
N GLY A 180 6.35 -18.00 -34.53
CA GLY A 180 7.40 -17.32 -33.77
C GLY A 180 7.74 -15.93 -34.27
N LEU A 181 6.87 -15.31 -35.08
CA LEU A 181 7.05 -13.99 -35.70
C LEU A 181 6.24 -12.90 -34.99
N GLY A 182 5.83 -13.15 -33.78
CA GLY A 182 5.05 -12.19 -32.99
C GLY A 182 3.68 -11.89 -33.59
N ARG A 183 3.00 -12.89 -34.16
CA ARG A 183 1.66 -12.78 -34.74
C ARG A 183 1.61 -11.90 -36.00
N LEU A 184 2.76 -11.79 -36.68
CA LEU A 184 2.84 -11.18 -37.99
C LEU A 184 3.11 -12.26 -39.04
N THR A 185 2.67 -12.03 -40.26
CA THR A 185 2.94 -12.87 -41.42
C THR A 185 3.85 -12.13 -42.37
N THR A 186 4.78 -12.83 -43.00
CA THR A 186 5.69 -12.28 -44.03
C THR A 186 5.44 -12.95 -45.36
N GLY A 187 5.58 -12.21 -46.45
CA GLY A 187 5.34 -12.70 -47.81
C GLY A 187 5.83 -11.75 -48.88
N GLY A 188 5.18 -11.83 -50.06
CA GLY A 188 5.48 -11.02 -51.22
C GLY A 188 6.02 -11.81 -52.38
N ALA A 189 5.98 -11.25 -53.57
CA ALA A 189 6.45 -11.85 -54.81
C ALA A 189 7.16 -10.83 -55.70
N GLY A 190 8.05 -11.29 -56.61
CA GLY A 190 8.82 -10.39 -57.45
C GLY A 190 9.61 -9.37 -56.64
N ALA A 191 9.46 -8.10 -57.00
CA ALA A 191 10.16 -6.98 -56.35
C ALA A 191 9.52 -6.49 -55.06
N THR A 192 8.53 -7.21 -54.48
CA THR A 192 7.77 -6.78 -53.31
C THR A 192 7.99 -7.68 -52.10
N ALA A 193 8.18 -7.07 -50.91
CA ALA A 193 8.15 -7.75 -49.62
C ALA A 193 6.91 -7.27 -48.83
N THR A 194 6.19 -8.16 -48.19
CA THR A 194 4.99 -7.81 -47.40
C THR A 194 5.11 -8.30 -45.96
N ILE A 195 4.50 -7.53 -45.04
CA ILE A 195 4.27 -7.88 -43.64
C ILE A 195 2.81 -7.57 -43.34
N ALA A 196 2.08 -8.47 -42.68
CA ALA A 196 0.72 -8.23 -42.32
C ALA A 196 0.40 -8.75 -40.94
N ASP A 197 -0.54 -8.12 -40.24
CA ASP A 197 -1.12 -8.67 -39.02
C ASP A 197 -1.83 -9.98 -39.34
N GLU A 198 -1.80 -10.94 -38.41
CA GLU A 198 -2.58 -12.18 -38.56
C GLU A 198 -4.08 -11.94 -38.65
N THR A 199 -4.76 -12.83 -39.38
CA THR A 199 -6.23 -12.86 -39.51
C THR A 199 -6.78 -14.14 -38.89
N PRO A 200 -7.91 -14.04 -38.12
CA PRO A 200 -8.68 -12.84 -37.73
C PRO A 200 -7.91 -11.92 -36.80
N ALA A 201 -8.25 -10.61 -36.79
CA ALA A 201 -7.62 -9.64 -35.92
C ALA A 201 -7.81 -10.01 -34.43
N HIS A 202 -6.77 -9.90 -33.63
CA HIS A 202 -6.73 -10.22 -32.20
C HIS A 202 -5.77 -9.31 -31.44
N GLY A 203 -5.78 -9.36 -30.10
CA GLY A 203 -5.00 -8.49 -29.21
C GLY A 203 -3.61 -9.02 -28.80
N TYR A 204 -3.08 -10.05 -29.49
CA TYR A 204 -1.78 -10.65 -29.17
C TYR A 204 -0.70 -10.21 -30.14
N GLY A 205 0.56 -10.29 -29.68
CA GLY A 205 1.74 -10.05 -30.48
C GLY A 205 1.99 -8.59 -30.86
N PHE A 206 2.81 -8.41 -31.86
CA PHE A 206 3.06 -7.11 -32.47
C PHE A 206 1.83 -6.59 -33.21
N LYS A 207 1.76 -5.27 -33.36
CA LYS A 207 0.88 -4.59 -34.32
C LYS A 207 1.72 -3.67 -35.19
N LEU A 208 1.52 -3.73 -36.48
CA LEU A 208 2.18 -2.84 -37.42
C LEU A 208 1.75 -1.40 -37.18
N ALA A 209 2.70 -0.48 -37.05
CA ALA A 209 2.43 0.94 -36.78
C ALA A 209 2.87 1.84 -37.96
N GLY A 210 3.72 1.36 -38.85
CA GLY A 210 4.17 2.09 -40.01
C GLY A 210 5.52 1.61 -40.56
N ALA A 211 5.98 2.24 -41.63
CA ALA A 211 7.34 2.06 -42.12
C ALA A 211 7.84 3.29 -42.87
N THR A 212 9.15 3.50 -42.86
CA THR A 212 9.84 4.56 -43.59
C THR A 212 11.08 4.01 -44.25
N SER A 213 11.54 4.66 -45.33
CA SER A 213 12.81 4.33 -46.02
C SER A 213 13.66 5.58 -46.16
N SER A 214 14.97 5.41 -46.12
CA SER A 214 15.95 6.48 -46.40
C SER A 214 16.10 6.77 -47.88
N SER A 215 15.57 5.89 -48.75
CA SER A 215 15.81 5.93 -50.22
C SER A 215 14.52 5.65 -50.99
N ALA A 216 14.33 6.31 -52.11
CA ALA A 216 13.24 6.03 -53.07
C ALA A 216 13.36 4.64 -53.75
N ALA A 217 14.52 3.98 -53.64
CA ALA A 217 14.69 2.62 -54.12
C ALA A 217 13.82 1.60 -53.35
N LEU A 218 13.50 1.89 -52.10
CA LEU A 218 12.61 1.11 -51.24
C LEU A 218 11.35 1.93 -50.95
N THR A 219 10.22 1.54 -51.51
CA THR A 219 8.95 2.27 -51.37
C THR A 219 8.02 1.50 -50.42
N PRO A 220 7.95 1.85 -49.14
CA PRO A 220 6.98 1.27 -48.22
C PRO A 220 5.58 1.89 -48.44
N THR A 221 4.56 1.05 -48.48
CA THR A 221 3.15 1.41 -48.49
C THR A 221 2.48 0.75 -47.31
N PHE A 222 2.04 1.54 -46.34
CA PHE A 222 1.38 1.07 -45.12
C PHE A 222 -0.11 1.32 -45.19
N THR A 223 -0.89 0.29 -44.92
CA THR A 223 -2.34 0.34 -44.78
C THR A 223 -2.70 0.08 -43.33
N ALA A 224 -3.23 1.10 -42.66
CA ALA A 224 -3.68 0.93 -41.26
C ALA A 224 -4.88 -0.02 -41.19
N GLY A 225 -4.88 -0.89 -40.18
CA GLY A 225 -5.94 -1.87 -39.96
C GLY A 225 -6.44 -1.88 -38.51
N PRO A 226 -7.29 -2.79 -38.09
CA PRO A 226 -7.05 -4.24 -37.98
C PRO A 226 -7.76 -5.09 -39.07
N PRO A 227 -7.05 -5.97 -39.80
CA PRO A 227 -5.57 -6.17 -39.77
C PRO A 227 -4.83 -5.07 -40.55
N ALA A 228 -3.64 -4.68 -40.06
CA ALA A 228 -2.76 -3.76 -40.78
C ALA A 228 -1.87 -4.54 -41.78
N ASP A 229 -1.48 -3.87 -42.87
CA ASP A 229 -0.64 -4.41 -43.93
C ASP A 229 0.44 -3.42 -44.32
N LEU A 230 1.64 -3.92 -44.59
CA LEU A 230 2.79 -3.19 -45.08
C LEU A 230 3.33 -3.88 -46.33
N SER A 231 3.41 -3.18 -47.44
CA SER A 231 4.07 -3.61 -48.67
C SER A 231 5.28 -2.73 -48.94
N VAL A 232 6.44 -3.35 -49.16
CA VAL A 232 7.70 -2.66 -49.52
C VAL A 232 8.09 -3.08 -50.93
N THR A 233 8.04 -2.16 -51.86
CA THR A 233 8.43 -2.38 -53.24
C THR A 233 9.90 -1.95 -53.47
N VAL A 234 10.74 -2.82 -53.98
CA VAL A 234 12.09 -2.50 -54.44
C VAL A 234 11.94 -1.91 -55.84
N ALA A 235 11.79 -0.59 -55.92
CA ALA A 235 11.54 0.13 -57.19
C ALA A 235 12.77 0.22 -58.07
N SER A 236 13.97 0.24 -57.46
CA SER A 236 15.29 0.16 -58.08
C SER A 236 16.30 -0.46 -57.13
N GLN A 237 17.51 -0.78 -57.59
CA GLN A 237 18.55 -1.29 -56.68
C GLN A 237 18.92 -0.21 -55.64
N PRO A 238 18.79 -0.52 -54.32
CA PRO A 238 19.22 0.40 -53.30
C PRO A 238 20.73 0.59 -53.29
N ALA A 239 21.18 1.73 -52.75
CA ALA A 239 22.59 1.94 -52.47
C ALA A 239 22.99 1.23 -51.15
N VAL A 240 24.28 0.90 -51.04
CA VAL A 240 24.81 0.38 -49.76
C VAL A 240 24.64 1.44 -48.69
N GLY A 241 24.02 1.06 -47.56
CA GLY A 241 23.70 1.95 -46.48
C GLY A 241 22.25 2.48 -46.47
N ASP A 242 21.47 2.26 -47.54
CA ASP A 242 20.04 2.57 -47.54
C ASP A 242 19.33 1.75 -46.45
N THR A 243 18.37 2.36 -45.75
CA THR A 243 17.67 1.72 -44.62
C THR A 243 16.17 1.64 -44.86
N LEU A 244 15.60 0.51 -44.46
CA LEU A 244 14.15 0.33 -44.22
C LEU A 244 13.92 0.29 -42.71
N ARG A 245 12.97 1.10 -42.22
CA ARG A 245 12.55 1.15 -40.84
C ARG A 245 11.11 0.69 -40.74
N VAL A 246 10.84 -0.33 -39.92
CA VAL A 246 9.50 -0.85 -39.68
C VAL A 246 9.15 -0.59 -38.21
N GLN A 247 8.04 0.09 -37.97
CA GLN A 247 7.56 0.43 -36.63
C GLN A 247 6.52 -0.57 -36.14
N LEU A 248 6.71 -1.06 -34.94
CA LEU A 248 5.88 -2.06 -34.27
C LEU A 248 5.37 -1.51 -32.94
N SER A 249 4.11 -1.77 -32.63
CA SER A 249 3.56 -1.56 -31.28
C SER A 249 3.53 -2.89 -30.55
N LEU A 250 3.95 -2.88 -29.26
CA LEU A 250 4.03 -4.05 -28.39
C LEU A 250 2.82 -4.10 -27.45
N PRO A 251 2.50 -5.29 -26.89
CA PRO A 251 1.36 -5.47 -26.00
C PRO A 251 1.42 -4.65 -24.70
N ASP A 252 2.60 -4.24 -24.24
CA ASP A 252 2.83 -3.41 -23.06
C ASP A 252 2.67 -1.90 -23.33
N GLY A 253 2.31 -1.53 -24.59
CA GLY A 253 2.13 -0.16 -25.05
C GLY A 253 3.41 0.52 -25.51
N THR A 254 4.56 -0.16 -25.43
CA THR A 254 5.82 0.36 -25.98
C THR A 254 5.87 0.21 -27.51
N GLN A 255 6.78 0.95 -28.14
CA GLN A 255 7.04 0.86 -29.57
C GLN A 255 8.46 0.35 -29.82
N GLU A 256 8.62 -0.38 -30.89
CA GLU A 256 9.92 -0.91 -31.35
C GLU A 256 10.11 -0.57 -32.81
N GLU A 257 11.35 -0.36 -33.24
CA GLU A 257 11.71 -0.06 -34.60
C GLU A 257 12.75 -1.07 -35.13
N ILE A 258 12.37 -1.84 -36.12
CA ILE A 258 13.30 -2.70 -36.87
C ILE A 258 13.97 -1.86 -37.93
N VAL A 259 15.31 -1.83 -37.96
CA VAL A 259 16.10 -1.12 -38.96
C VAL A 259 16.87 -2.14 -39.77
N LEU A 260 16.57 -2.25 -41.08
CA LEU A 260 17.26 -3.12 -42.00
C LEU A 260 18.12 -2.27 -42.97
N THR A 261 19.43 -2.51 -42.99
CA THR A 261 20.38 -1.75 -43.82
C THR A 261 20.80 -2.56 -45.07
N ALA A 262 20.73 -1.94 -46.23
CA ALA A 262 21.22 -2.53 -47.48
C ALA A 262 22.75 -2.68 -47.48
N ARG A 263 23.25 -3.86 -47.76
CA ARG A 263 24.70 -4.17 -47.84
C ARG A 263 25.09 -4.72 -49.19
N ALA A 264 26.39 -4.57 -49.55
CA ALA A 264 26.89 -5.08 -50.81
C ALA A 264 26.82 -6.60 -50.89
N ALA A 265 26.67 -7.13 -52.12
CA ALA A 265 26.69 -8.56 -52.37
C ALA A 265 27.96 -9.23 -51.84
N GLY A 266 27.84 -10.41 -51.25
CA GLY A 266 28.94 -11.18 -50.69
C GLY A 266 29.52 -10.65 -49.38
N THR A 267 28.96 -9.60 -48.78
CA THR A 267 29.36 -9.14 -47.44
C THR A 267 28.60 -9.90 -46.33
N THR A 268 29.31 -10.30 -45.29
CA THR A 268 28.71 -10.97 -44.14
C THR A 268 28.08 -9.96 -43.17
N GLY A 269 26.94 -10.30 -42.60
CA GLY A 269 26.25 -9.50 -41.56
C GLY A 269 25.02 -10.22 -41.04
N PRO A 270 24.49 -9.84 -39.83
CA PRO A 270 23.28 -10.44 -39.30
C PRO A 270 22.11 -10.22 -40.24
N ALA A 271 21.38 -11.28 -40.58
CA ALA A 271 20.17 -11.19 -41.40
C ALA A 271 19.05 -10.38 -40.71
N SER A 272 19.08 -10.29 -39.38
CA SER A 272 18.14 -9.49 -38.63
C SER A 272 18.33 -7.98 -38.70
N ASP A 273 19.50 -7.50 -39.13
CA ASP A 273 19.86 -6.08 -39.10
C ASP A 273 20.19 -5.53 -40.48
N SER A 274 20.33 -6.40 -41.49
CA SER A 274 20.74 -6.01 -42.85
C SER A 274 20.28 -7.01 -43.91
N PHE A 275 20.09 -6.54 -45.13
CA PHE A 275 19.79 -7.35 -46.29
C PHE A 275 20.84 -7.14 -47.40
N GLU A 276 21.15 -8.19 -48.15
CA GLU A 276 22.11 -8.15 -49.25
C GLU A 276 21.43 -7.63 -50.53
N ILE A 277 22.10 -6.70 -51.23
CA ILE A 277 21.69 -6.24 -52.54
C ILE A 277 21.90 -7.38 -53.54
N GLY A 278 20.84 -7.90 -54.14
CA GLY A 278 20.87 -8.99 -55.10
C GLY A 278 21.30 -8.53 -56.49
N ALA A 279 21.34 -9.48 -57.46
CA ALA A 279 21.69 -9.20 -58.83
C ALA A 279 20.68 -8.27 -59.55
N ASP A 280 19.43 -8.32 -59.12
CA ASP A 280 18.33 -7.48 -59.62
C ASP A 280 17.35 -7.13 -58.48
N VAL A 281 16.32 -6.34 -58.78
CA VAL A 281 15.31 -5.89 -57.80
C VAL A 281 14.54 -7.07 -57.17
N ASN A 282 14.30 -8.15 -57.91
CA ASN A 282 13.59 -9.33 -57.43
C ASN A 282 14.44 -10.13 -56.43
N ALA A 283 15.74 -10.30 -56.75
CA ALA A 283 16.70 -10.94 -55.87
C ALA A 283 16.92 -10.11 -54.58
N THR A 284 17.00 -8.78 -54.72
CA THR A 284 17.07 -7.86 -53.57
C THR A 284 15.81 -7.95 -52.70
N ALA A 285 14.62 -7.98 -53.29
CA ALA A 285 13.36 -8.15 -52.55
C ALA A 285 13.27 -9.53 -51.86
N ALA A 286 13.81 -10.59 -52.48
CA ALA A 286 13.90 -11.91 -51.85
C ALA A 286 14.79 -11.88 -50.60
N ASN A 287 15.95 -11.24 -50.67
CA ASN A 287 16.86 -11.05 -49.55
C ASN A 287 16.22 -10.16 -48.47
N LEU A 288 15.52 -9.11 -48.85
CA LEU A 288 14.78 -8.25 -47.92
C LEU A 288 13.68 -9.03 -47.17
N ARG A 289 12.90 -9.89 -47.86
CA ARG A 289 11.92 -10.78 -47.21
C ARG A 289 12.55 -11.69 -46.16
N ALA A 290 13.66 -12.31 -46.49
CA ALA A 290 14.41 -13.18 -45.58
C ALA A 290 14.90 -12.39 -44.35
N SER A 291 15.41 -11.18 -44.56
CA SER A 291 15.87 -10.30 -43.47
C SER A 291 14.75 -9.77 -42.62
N ILE A 292 13.60 -9.40 -43.18
CA ILE A 292 12.39 -9.05 -42.43
C ILE A 292 11.96 -10.22 -41.53
N THR A 293 11.89 -11.43 -42.07
CA THR A 293 11.51 -12.62 -41.28
C THR A 293 12.50 -12.89 -40.15
N ALA A 294 13.80 -12.78 -40.39
CA ALA A 294 14.84 -12.95 -39.38
C ALA A 294 14.76 -11.86 -38.28
N ALA A 295 14.54 -10.60 -38.67
CA ALA A 295 14.39 -9.48 -37.75
C ALA A 295 13.14 -9.63 -36.86
N LEU A 296 11.97 -9.94 -37.46
CA LEU A 296 10.74 -10.19 -36.69
C LEU A 296 10.91 -11.36 -35.72
N GLY A 297 11.54 -12.46 -36.13
CA GLY A 297 11.81 -13.60 -35.25
C GLY A 297 12.73 -13.25 -34.08
N LYS A 298 13.77 -12.42 -34.32
CA LYS A 298 14.65 -11.91 -33.27
C LYS A 298 13.88 -11.01 -32.29
N GLU A 299 13.14 -10.01 -32.79
CA GLU A 299 12.38 -9.11 -31.96
C GLU A 299 11.25 -9.84 -31.20
N ALA A 300 10.63 -10.84 -31.82
CA ALA A 300 9.65 -11.67 -31.13
C ALA A 300 10.26 -12.46 -29.94
N ALA A 301 11.45 -13.03 -30.17
CA ALA A 301 12.18 -13.78 -29.13
C ALA A 301 12.77 -12.88 -28.01
N THR A 302 12.93 -11.58 -28.24
CA THR A 302 13.59 -10.62 -27.35
C THR A 302 12.60 -9.60 -26.76
N THR A 303 12.36 -8.51 -27.45
CA THR A 303 11.56 -7.37 -26.97
C THR A 303 10.11 -7.74 -26.72
N LEU A 304 9.48 -8.51 -27.63
CA LEU A 304 8.10 -8.97 -27.44
C LEU A 304 7.98 -9.94 -26.26
N SER A 305 8.93 -10.89 -26.14
CA SER A 305 8.93 -11.83 -25.00
C SER A 305 9.04 -11.11 -23.67
N ALA A 306 9.86 -10.04 -23.59
CA ALA A 306 9.96 -9.19 -22.41
C ALA A 306 8.66 -8.40 -22.15
N ALA A 307 8.03 -7.84 -23.19
CA ALA A 307 6.76 -7.15 -23.08
C ALA A 307 5.62 -8.09 -22.62
N SER A 308 5.58 -9.32 -23.15
CA SER A 308 4.61 -10.34 -22.74
C SER A 308 4.69 -10.66 -21.26
N SER A 309 5.91 -10.78 -20.71
CA SER A 309 6.12 -11.00 -19.27
C SER A 309 5.62 -9.83 -18.42
N GLN A 310 5.83 -8.59 -18.87
CA GLN A 310 5.33 -7.38 -18.20
C GLN A 310 3.79 -7.34 -18.19
N VAL A 311 3.16 -7.62 -19.32
CA VAL A 311 1.68 -7.63 -19.41
C VAL A 311 1.09 -8.72 -18.53
N ALA A 312 1.67 -9.93 -18.53
CA ALA A 312 1.21 -11.01 -17.70
C ALA A 312 1.35 -10.70 -16.19
N ALA A 313 2.48 -10.12 -15.78
CA ALA A 313 2.71 -9.75 -14.38
C ALA A 313 1.79 -8.60 -13.93
N ALA A 314 1.64 -7.57 -14.76
CA ALA A 314 0.72 -6.46 -14.45
C ALA A 314 -0.73 -6.97 -14.29
N ASN A 315 -1.18 -7.86 -15.17
CA ASN A 315 -2.48 -8.49 -15.09
C ASN A 315 -2.63 -9.37 -13.84
N PHE A 316 -1.61 -10.18 -13.50
CA PHE A 316 -1.63 -11.03 -12.30
C PHE A 316 -1.78 -10.20 -11.02
N PHE A 317 -0.96 -9.15 -10.86
CA PHE A 317 -1.00 -8.31 -9.67
C PHE A 317 -2.17 -7.31 -9.65
N ALA A 318 -2.82 -7.05 -10.78
CA ALA A 318 -4.09 -6.34 -10.82
C ALA A 318 -5.27 -7.19 -10.34
N GLY A 319 -5.11 -8.52 -10.35
CA GLY A 319 -6.15 -9.46 -9.97
C GLY A 319 -6.50 -9.42 -8.49
N SER A 320 -7.79 -9.61 -8.20
CA SER A 320 -8.37 -9.72 -6.87
C SER A 320 -9.43 -10.82 -6.84
N THR A 321 -10.02 -11.06 -5.67
CA THR A 321 -11.11 -12.05 -5.52
C THR A 321 -12.33 -11.67 -6.36
N ASN A 322 -12.66 -10.38 -6.42
CA ASN A 322 -13.80 -9.87 -7.19
C ASN A 322 -13.49 -9.66 -8.68
N SER A 323 -12.22 -9.53 -9.04
CA SER A 323 -11.75 -9.36 -10.41
C SER A 323 -10.50 -10.24 -10.64
N PRO A 324 -10.68 -11.56 -10.84
CA PRO A 324 -9.56 -12.47 -11.03
C PRO A 324 -8.69 -12.10 -12.23
N PRO A 325 -7.38 -12.45 -12.22
CA PRO A 325 -6.49 -12.20 -13.35
C PRO A 325 -7.04 -12.81 -14.64
N LEU A 326 -6.84 -12.12 -15.75
CA LEU A 326 -7.25 -12.61 -17.06
C LEU A 326 -6.32 -13.73 -17.53
N ARG A 327 -6.87 -14.81 -18.10
CA ARG A 327 -6.16 -15.96 -18.64
C ARG A 327 -6.26 -15.99 -20.16
N VAL A 328 -5.19 -16.38 -20.80
CA VAL A 328 -5.21 -16.67 -22.24
C VAL A 328 -6.02 -17.96 -22.48
N PRO A 329 -6.99 -17.93 -23.43
CA PRO A 329 -7.73 -19.15 -23.80
C PRO A 329 -6.80 -20.20 -24.41
N GLY A 330 -6.84 -21.41 -23.89
CA GLY A 330 -6.00 -22.53 -24.38
C GLY A 330 -5.95 -23.69 -23.42
N PRO A 331 -5.10 -24.70 -23.62
CA PRO A 331 -4.19 -24.93 -24.77
C PRO A 331 -4.91 -25.32 -26.07
N PRO A 332 -4.33 -25.09 -27.25
CA PRO A 332 -3.00 -24.48 -27.50
C PRO A 332 -3.05 -22.95 -27.38
N TYR A 333 -2.00 -22.33 -26.81
CA TYR A 333 -1.94 -20.88 -26.58
C TYR A 333 -1.40 -20.09 -27.77
N ASP A 334 -0.47 -20.69 -28.54
CA ASP A 334 0.16 -20.10 -29.71
C ASP A 334 -0.79 -19.81 -30.88
N THR A 335 -1.96 -20.44 -30.88
CA THR A 335 -3.03 -20.21 -31.87
C THR A 335 -4.23 -19.44 -31.28
N ALA A 336 -4.15 -18.96 -30.03
CA ALA A 336 -5.21 -18.21 -29.40
C ALA A 336 -5.51 -16.90 -30.17
N THR A 337 -6.79 -16.66 -30.49
CA THR A 337 -7.29 -15.44 -31.13
C THR A 337 -8.33 -14.72 -30.29
N ALA A 338 -9.01 -15.45 -29.40
CA ALA A 338 -9.98 -14.85 -28.48
C ALA A 338 -9.29 -13.99 -27.42
N ALA A 339 -9.93 -12.91 -27.04
CA ALA A 339 -9.43 -12.03 -25.98
C ALA A 339 -9.23 -12.80 -24.66
N PRO A 340 -8.24 -12.40 -23.81
CA PRO A 340 -8.07 -12.96 -22.50
C PRO A 340 -9.38 -12.90 -21.70
N ALA A 341 -9.75 -13.99 -21.03
CA ALA A 341 -10.96 -14.11 -20.23
C ALA A 341 -10.62 -14.17 -18.74
N ALA A 342 -11.55 -13.72 -17.89
CA ALA A 342 -11.35 -13.77 -16.44
C ALA A 342 -11.06 -15.20 -15.99
N GLY A 343 -10.02 -15.39 -15.22
CA GLY A 343 -9.74 -16.60 -14.47
C GLY A 343 -10.78 -16.82 -13.37
N THR A 344 -10.61 -17.88 -12.62
CA THR A 344 -11.41 -18.16 -11.44
C THR A 344 -10.52 -18.45 -10.25
N ALA A 345 -11.01 -18.32 -9.05
CA ALA A 345 -10.28 -18.71 -7.85
C ALA A 345 -9.94 -20.23 -7.81
N ALA A 346 -10.57 -21.05 -8.68
CA ALA A 346 -10.28 -22.47 -8.81
C ALA A 346 -9.11 -22.76 -9.77
N ASN A 347 -8.82 -21.88 -10.73
CA ASN A 347 -7.79 -22.14 -11.75
C ASN A 347 -6.64 -21.12 -11.75
N THR A 348 -6.71 -20.09 -10.91
CA THR A 348 -5.70 -19.01 -10.85
C THR A 348 -5.47 -18.60 -9.39
N VAL A 349 -4.23 -18.42 -9.02
CA VAL A 349 -3.86 -17.89 -7.70
C VAL A 349 -4.30 -16.44 -7.61
N ILE A 350 -5.00 -16.12 -6.53
CA ILE A 350 -5.30 -14.74 -6.14
C ILE A 350 -4.29 -14.33 -5.07
N TRP A 351 -3.37 -13.46 -5.44
CA TRP A 351 -2.23 -13.13 -4.59
C TRP A 351 -2.61 -12.27 -3.38
N TYR A 352 -3.63 -11.40 -3.52
CA TYR A 352 -4.13 -10.51 -2.48
C TYR A 352 -5.44 -11.04 -1.90
N ARG A 353 -5.48 -11.25 -0.59
CA ARG A 353 -6.62 -11.80 0.17
C ARG A 353 -7.33 -10.77 1.05
N GLY A 354 -6.79 -9.55 1.13
CA GLY A 354 -7.37 -8.47 1.93
C GLY A 354 -8.62 -7.86 1.30
N ASP A 355 -9.03 -6.71 1.84
CA ASP A 355 -10.18 -5.94 1.34
C ASP A 355 -9.88 -5.36 -0.06
N ASP A 356 -10.62 -5.82 -1.07
CA ASP A 356 -10.54 -5.37 -2.46
C ASP A 356 -11.71 -4.46 -2.87
N GLY A 357 -12.40 -3.85 -1.89
CA GLY A 357 -13.46 -2.87 -2.13
C GLY A 357 -12.97 -1.60 -2.85
N SER A 358 -13.90 -0.81 -3.38
CA SER A 358 -13.61 0.41 -4.15
C SER A 358 -13.24 1.62 -3.29
N ASP A 359 -13.33 1.52 -1.96
CA ASP A 359 -13.02 2.62 -1.05
C ASP A 359 -11.54 3.00 -1.14
N HIS A 360 -11.24 4.28 -0.87
CA HIS A 360 -9.85 4.72 -0.77
C HIS A 360 -9.12 3.99 0.37
N ALA A 361 -7.88 3.55 0.15
CA ALA A 361 -7.13 2.73 1.10
C ALA A 361 -7.10 3.34 2.52
N ARG A 362 -6.93 4.67 2.63
CA ARG A 362 -6.88 5.37 3.94
C ARG A 362 -8.21 5.27 4.71
N SER A 363 -9.35 5.14 4.03
CA SER A 363 -10.68 5.04 4.66
C SER A 363 -11.02 3.63 5.17
N THR A 364 -10.20 2.63 4.87
CA THR A 364 -10.46 1.23 5.25
C THR A 364 -10.24 0.95 6.74
N ALA A 365 -9.44 1.76 7.41
CA ALA A 365 -9.31 1.80 8.86
C ALA A 365 -9.32 3.25 9.33
N THR A 366 -9.96 3.52 10.47
CA THR A 366 -10.06 4.87 11.03
C THR A 366 -9.81 4.88 12.52
N VAL A 367 -9.26 5.97 13.01
CA VAL A 367 -9.12 6.27 14.44
C VAL A 367 -10.06 7.42 14.77
N GLN A 368 -10.94 7.19 15.74
CA GLN A 368 -11.78 8.26 16.27
C GLN A 368 -10.95 9.14 17.18
N VAL A 369 -10.84 10.40 16.83
CA VAL A 369 -10.04 11.41 17.55
C VAL A 369 -10.89 12.47 18.24
N ASP A 370 -12.20 12.50 17.96
CA ASP A 370 -13.17 13.36 18.61
C ASP A 370 -14.58 12.81 18.34
N THR A 371 -15.62 13.39 18.95
CA THR A 371 -17.02 12.96 18.80
C THR A 371 -17.44 12.85 17.33
N ALA A 372 -16.99 13.76 16.46
CA ALA A 372 -17.35 13.82 15.04
C ALA A 372 -16.12 13.74 14.10
N GLN A 373 -14.93 13.49 14.63
CA GLN A 373 -13.71 13.48 13.81
C GLN A 373 -13.08 12.08 13.77
N LEU A 374 -12.93 11.55 12.54
CA LEU A 374 -12.24 10.31 12.23
C LEU A 374 -10.99 10.63 11.40
N VAL A 375 -9.88 9.98 11.70
CA VAL A 375 -8.65 10.04 10.91
C VAL A 375 -8.47 8.71 10.20
N GLY A 376 -8.36 8.73 8.87
CA GLY A 376 -8.12 7.55 8.07
C GLY A 376 -6.68 7.04 8.22
N THR A 377 -6.52 5.79 8.59
CA THR A 377 -5.22 5.16 8.90
C THR A 377 -5.00 3.86 8.14
N GLY A 378 -5.96 3.45 7.30
CA GLY A 378 -5.92 2.20 6.56
C GLY A 378 -4.80 2.14 5.52
N ALA A 379 -4.39 0.94 5.16
CA ALA A 379 -3.49 0.64 4.05
C ALA A 379 -3.90 -0.69 3.40
N ARG A 380 -3.58 -0.87 2.12
CA ARG A 380 -3.86 -2.11 1.39
C ARG A 380 -2.64 -2.53 0.58
N ALA A 381 -2.30 -3.82 0.62
CA ALA A 381 -1.20 -4.37 -0.15
C ALA A 381 -1.44 -4.32 -1.68
N ASN A 382 -2.70 -4.20 -2.13
CA ASN A 382 -3.06 -4.08 -3.54
C ASN A 382 -3.11 -2.63 -4.05
N GLU A 383 -2.60 -1.65 -3.30
CA GLU A 383 -2.42 -0.30 -3.84
C GLU A 383 -1.49 -0.32 -5.05
N GLU A 384 -1.73 0.55 -6.02
CA GLU A 384 -1.07 0.51 -7.33
C GLU A 384 0.46 0.52 -7.23
N ALA A 385 1.01 1.33 -6.33
CA ALA A 385 2.45 1.38 -6.11
C ALA A 385 3.05 0.01 -5.76
N PHE A 386 2.40 -0.76 -4.88
CA PHE A 386 2.87 -2.10 -4.52
C PHE A 386 2.69 -3.10 -5.66
N ARG A 387 1.56 -3.05 -6.37
CA ARG A 387 1.32 -3.93 -7.53
C ARG A 387 2.38 -3.76 -8.60
N ILE A 388 2.77 -2.51 -8.90
CA ILE A 388 3.83 -2.20 -9.86
C ILE A 388 5.14 -2.83 -9.40
N GLY A 389 5.60 -2.58 -8.19
CA GLY A 389 6.89 -3.10 -7.72
C GLY A 389 6.92 -4.62 -7.61
N LEU A 390 5.86 -5.24 -7.07
CA LEU A 390 5.75 -6.70 -7.01
C LEU A 390 5.80 -7.32 -8.39
N ALA A 391 5.13 -6.74 -9.39
CA ALA A 391 5.19 -7.21 -10.78
C ALA A 391 6.62 -7.18 -11.32
N GLN A 392 7.38 -6.12 -11.06
CA GLN A 392 8.75 -5.99 -11.55
C GLN A 392 9.72 -6.97 -10.87
N PHE A 393 9.64 -7.10 -9.55
CA PHE A 393 10.44 -8.09 -8.81
C PHE A 393 10.12 -9.52 -9.27
N ALA A 394 8.84 -9.81 -9.47
CA ALA A 394 8.39 -11.14 -9.90
C ALA A 394 8.83 -11.48 -11.33
N VAL A 395 8.74 -10.56 -12.28
CA VAL A 395 9.26 -10.78 -13.66
C VAL A 395 10.76 -11.10 -13.63
N MET A 396 11.54 -10.33 -12.86
CA MET A 396 12.96 -10.62 -12.71
C MET A 396 13.22 -11.98 -12.06
N ALA A 397 12.41 -12.36 -11.06
CA ALA A 397 12.57 -13.64 -10.34
C ALA A 397 12.19 -14.86 -11.20
N VAL A 398 11.21 -14.71 -12.09
CA VAL A 398 10.67 -15.82 -12.90
C VAL A 398 11.49 -16.11 -14.14
N GLU A 399 11.99 -15.06 -14.83
CA GLU A 399 12.66 -15.20 -16.12
C GLU A 399 14.04 -15.85 -15.98
N SER A 400 14.45 -16.58 -17.04
CA SER A 400 15.75 -17.23 -17.15
C SER A 400 16.40 -16.89 -18.50
N PHE A 401 17.70 -16.65 -18.46
CA PHE A 401 18.51 -16.20 -19.60
C PHE A 401 19.78 -17.06 -19.69
N PRO A 402 19.65 -18.34 -20.13
CA PRO A 402 20.81 -19.21 -20.23
C PRO A 402 21.80 -18.72 -21.31
N ALA A 403 23.09 -18.80 -21.02
CA ALA A 403 24.15 -18.38 -21.98
C ALA A 403 24.14 -19.18 -23.30
N THR A 404 23.46 -20.32 -23.34
CA THR A 404 23.32 -21.17 -24.51
C THR A 404 22.28 -20.67 -25.53
N ASP A 405 21.36 -19.75 -25.07
CA ASP A 405 20.38 -19.12 -25.97
C ASP A 405 20.95 -17.79 -26.49
N ALA A 406 21.12 -17.69 -27.79
CA ALA A 406 21.72 -16.51 -28.48
C ALA A 406 20.90 -15.22 -28.24
N ASN A 407 19.62 -15.32 -27.92
CA ASN A 407 18.74 -14.17 -27.67
C ASN A 407 18.69 -13.77 -26.17
N SER A 408 19.34 -14.52 -25.29
CA SER A 408 19.26 -14.30 -23.82
C SER A 408 19.74 -12.92 -23.41
N GLN A 409 20.85 -12.44 -23.96
CA GLN A 409 21.37 -11.12 -23.63
C GLN A 409 20.37 -10.01 -24.01
N ALA A 410 19.92 -10.01 -25.27
CA ALA A 410 19.00 -8.99 -25.77
C ALA A 410 17.63 -9.03 -25.01
N ARG A 411 17.14 -10.25 -24.72
CA ARG A 411 15.92 -10.43 -23.90
C ARG A 411 16.10 -9.93 -22.45
N TYR A 412 17.26 -10.16 -21.84
CA TYR A 412 17.61 -9.64 -20.53
C TYR A 412 17.66 -8.11 -20.53
N GLU A 413 18.33 -7.51 -21.51
CA GLU A 413 18.42 -6.05 -21.64
C GLU A 413 17.03 -5.42 -21.87
N ALA A 414 16.21 -6.02 -22.74
CA ALA A 414 14.82 -5.58 -22.97
C ALA A 414 13.95 -5.68 -21.71
N MET A 415 14.13 -6.73 -20.88
CA MET A 415 13.44 -6.88 -19.61
C MET A 415 13.89 -5.84 -18.60
N THR A 416 15.21 -5.68 -18.38
CA THR A 416 15.74 -4.77 -17.34
C THR A 416 15.45 -3.31 -17.66
N ALA A 417 15.42 -2.92 -18.93
CA ALA A 417 14.99 -1.58 -19.37
C ALA A 417 13.54 -1.31 -18.94
N ARG A 418 12.62 -2.25 -19.20
CA ARG A 418 11.20 -2.14 -18.82
C ARG A 418 11.02 -2.12 -17.31
N VAL A 419 11.74 -2.98 -16.57
CA VAL A 419 11.73 -3.00 -15.11
C VAL A 419 12.17 -1.64 -14.56
N SER A 420 13.27 -1.09 -15.04
CA SER A 420 13.78 0.23 -14.62
C SER A 420 12.77 1.35 -14.92
N GLU A 421 12.13 1.31 -16.10
CA GLU A 421 11.10 2.28 -16.48
C GLU A 421 9.88 2.21 -15.56
N LYS A 422 9.32 1.02 -15.37
CA LYS A 422 8.12 0.83 -14.52
C LYS A 422 8.38 1.19 -13.06
N LEU A 423 9.54 0.84 -12.51
CA LEU A 423 9.93 1.21 -11.14
C LEU A 423 10.27 2.69 -10.97
N SER A 424 10.34 3.47 -12.04
CA SER A 424 10.43 4.93 -11.96
C SER A 424 9.09 5.59 -11.61
N PHE A 425 7.99 4.84 -11.61
CA PHE A 425 6.62 5.31 -11.36
C PHE A 425 6.27 6.55 -12.20
N GLY A 426 6.52 6.44 -13.50
CA GLY A 426 6.25 7.54 -14.45
C GLY A 426 4.76 7.77 -14.71
N GLY A 427 4.44 8.91 -15.33
CA GLY A 427 3.06 9.27 -15.68
C GLY A 427 2.17 9.50 -14.47
N SER A 428 0.95 8.95 -14.51
CA SER A 428 -0.07 9.04 -13.45
C SER A 428 -0.04 7.89 -12.45
N ALA A 429 0.97 7.01 -12.50
CA ALA A 429 1.09 5.88 -11.58
C ALA A 429 1.27 6.36 -10.14
N GLN A 430 0.56 5.72 -9.21
CA GLN A 430 0.73 6.00 -7.77
C GLN A 430 2.17 5.73 -7.34
N LYS A 431 2.76 6.68 -6.64
CA LYS A 431 4.14 6.57 -6.13
C LYS A 431 4.15 6.13 -4.66
N PRO A 432 5.14 5.35 -4.22
CA PRO A 432 5.30 5.04 -2.80
C PRO A 432 5.37 6.31 -1.91
N ALA A 433 5.97 7.40 -2.42
CA ALA A 433 6.04 8.68 -1.72
C ALA A 433 4.67 9.32 -1.46
N GLU A 434 3.67 9.07 -2.31
CA GLU A 434 2.30 9.56 -2.10
C GLU A 434 1.67 8.85 -0.90
N ILE A 435 1.82 7.52 -0.82
CA ILE A 435 1.36 6.72 0.33
C ILE A 435 2.03 7.21 1.63
N ILE A 436 3.35 7.44 1.62
CA ILE A 436 4.09 7.97 2.77
C ILE A 436 3.55 9.33 3.19
N THR A 437 3.25 10.21 2.23
CA THR A 437 2.70 11.55 2.49
C THR A 437 1.31 11.48 3.12
N GLU A 438 0.44 10.60 2.62
CA GLU A 438 -0.90 10.38 3.17
C GLU A 438 -0.85 9.83 4.60
N LEU A 439 0.00 8.82 4.86
CA LEU A 439 0.21 8.27 6.20
C LEU A 439 0.81 9.31 7.15
N GLY A 440 1.78 10.11 6.69
CA GLY A 440 2.38 11.20 7.44
C GLY A 440 1.38 12.31 7.80
N THR A 441 0.44 12.61 6.89
CA THR A 441 -0.66 13.55 7.16
C THR A 441 -1.59 13.01 8.24
N ALA A 442 -1.91 11.71 8.20
CA ALA A 442 -2.68 11.06 9.24
C ALA A 442 -1.96 11.08 10.60
N GLN A 443 -0.65 10.77 10.64
CA GLN A 443 0.18 10.86 11.85
C GLN A 443 0.16 12.27 12.45
N THR A 444 0.33 13.29 11.62
CA THR A 444 0.28 14.70 12.06
C THR A 444 -1.08 15.04 12.66
N SER A 445 -2.15 14.53 12.06
CA SER A 445 -3.52 14.74 12.55
C SER A 445 -3.74 14.07 13.92
N LEU A 446 -3.25 12.83 14.09
CA LEU A 446 -3.29 12.12 15.38
C LEU A 446 -2.46 12.85 16.45
N ALA A 447 -1.26 13.31 16.11
CA ALA A 447 -0.38 14.02 17.05
C ALA A 447 -1.03 15.31 17.56
N ARG A 448 -1.64 16.12 16.68
CA ARG A 448 -2.37 17.33 17.06
C ARG A 448 -3.59 17.05 17.93
N ALA A 449 -4.33 15.96 17.62
CA ALA A 449 -5.46 15.54 18.44
C ALA A 449 -4.99 15.10 19.84
N LYS A 450 -3.91 14.34 19.92
CA LYS A 450 -3.28 13.89 21.17
C LYS A 450 -2.92 15.07 22.07
N GLU A 451 -2.16 16.04 21.53
CA GLU A 451 -1.75 17.24 22.27
C GLU A 451 -2.94 18.03 22.81
N ARG A 452 -3.99 18.21 21.98
CA ARG A 452 -5.22 18.88 22.39
C ARG A 452 -5.93 18.14 23.53
N HIS A 453 -6.01 16.81 23.45
CA HIS A 453 -6.66 16.00 24.47
C HIS A 453 -5.85 15.90 25.77
N GLU A 454 -4.52 15.80 25.69
CA GLU A 454 -3.65 15.84 26.86
C GLU A 454 -3.79 17.18 27.60
N SER A 455 -3.81 18.30 26.87
CA SER A 455 -4.06 19.63 27.46
C SER A 455 -5.45 19.71 28.12
N SER A 456 -6.50 19.21 27.43
CA SER A 456 -7.85 19.18 27.98
C SER A 456 -7.95 18.28 29.21
N LYS A 457 -7.29 17.11 29.19
CA LYS A 457 -7.23 16.18 30.32
C LYS A 457 -6.61 16.83 31.55
N ASN A 458 -5.47 17.53 31.38
CA ASN A 458 -4.79 18.23 32.46
C ASN A 458 -5.70 19.32 33.07
N TYR A 459 -6.39 20.09 32.23
CA TYR A 459 -7.37 21.09 32.73
C TYR A 459 -8.51 20.46 33.49
N LEU A 460 -9.14 19.42 32.95
CA LEU A 460 -10.25 18.73 33.61
C LEU A 460 -9.81 18.03 34.90
N THR A 461 -8.63 17.44 34.94
CA THR A 461 -8.06 16.82 36.14
C THR A 461 -7.84 17.86 37.25
N THR A 462 -7.30 19.04 36.89
CA THR A 462 -7.14 20.16 37.84
C THR A 462 -8.49 20.66 38.31
N SER A 463 -9.50 20.78 37.44
CA SER A 463 -10.84 21.20 37.78
C SER A 463 -11.53 20.18 38.69
N LEU A 464 -11.37 18.88 38.45
CA LEU A 464 -11.89 17.80 39.27
C LEU A 464 -11.24 17.82 40.64
N ALA A 465 -9.93 17.99 40.72
CA ALA A 465 -9.22 18.15 42.01
C ALA A 465 -9.74 19.35 42.81
N GLY A 466 -10.10 20.45 42.18
CA GLY A 466 -10.74 21.61 42.86
C GLY A 466 -12.15 21.30 43.43
N VAL A 467 -12.86 20.34 42.84
CA VAL A 467 -14.19 19.89 43.28
C VAL A 467 -14.10 18.84 44.42
N GLU A 468 -13.22 17.85 44.24
CA GLU A 468 -13.14 16.66 45.09
C GLU A 468 -12.13 16.81 46.24
N ASN A 469 -11.10 17.63 46.10
CA ASN A 469 -10.03 17.78 47.06
C ASN A 469 -10.25 19.03 47.97
N VAL A 470 -9.58 19.01 49.09
CA VAL A 470 -9.49 20.14 50.04
C VAL A 470 -8.04 20.58 50.23
N SER A 471 -7.84 21.88 50.53
CA SER A 471 -6.52 22.39 50.93
C SER A 471 -6.20 21.91 52.35
N LYS A 472 -5.02 21.31 52.56
CA LYS A 472 -4.55 20.88 53.86
C LYS A 472 -4.43 22.04 54.82
N GLU A 473 -4.01 23.19 54.32
CA GLU A 473 -3.84 24.44 55.11
C GLU A 473 -5.20 24.94 55.62
N GLU A 474 -6.20 24.94 54.74
CA GLU A 474 -7.55 25.37 55.07
C GLU A 474 -8.23 24.46 56.11
N VAL A 475 -8.12 23.15 55.87
CA VAL A 475 -8.67 22.13 56.79
C VAL A 475 -7.95 22.18 58.15
N ALA A 476 -6.62 22.35 58.18
CA ALA A 476 -5.86 22.48 59.41
C ALA A 476 -6.30 23.73 60.22
N VAL A 477 -6.53 24.87 59.54
CA VAL A 477 -7.05 26.09 60.21
C VAL A 477 -8.46 25.86 60.76
N GLN A 478 -9.32 25.17 60.04
CA GLN A 478 -10.68 24.83 60.50
C GLN A 478 -10.65 23.88 61.72
N ILE A 479 -9.79 22.87 61.72
CA ILE A 479 -9.56 21.96 62.85
C ILE A 479 -9.14 22.74 64.07
N LEU A 480 -8.15 23.65 63.98
CA LEU A 480 -7.69 24.48 65.07
C LEU A 480 -8.79 25.39 65.65
N ALA A 481 -9.59 25.98 64.74
CA ALA A 481 -10.76 26.80 65.16
C ALA A 481 -11.82 25.99 65.92
N LEU A 482 -12.15 24.79 65.39
CA LEU A 482 -13.10 23.89 66.07
C LEU A 482 -12.57 23.33 67.39
N GLN A 483 -11.31 23.01 67.48
CA GLN A 483 -10.66 22.59 68.71
C GLN A 483 -10.76 23.70 69.78
N THR A 484 -10.45 24.96 69.37
CA THR A 484 -10.58 26.13 70.27
C THR A 484 -12.05 26.33 70.72
N GLN A 485 -13.02 26.15 69.78
CA GLN A 485 -14.46 26.27 70.12
C GLN A 485 -14.93 25.16 71.04
N LEU A 486 -14.47 23.92 70.86
CA LEU A 486 -14.74 22.79 71.76
C LEU A 486 -14.18 23.05 73.12
N GLN A 487 -12.93 23.52 73.22
CA GLN A 487 -12.30 23.83 74.53
C GLN A 487 -13.06 24.92 75.23
N ALA A 488 -13.43 26.02 74.56
CA ALA A 488 -14.28 27.07 75.21
C ALA A 488 -15.67 26.57 75.61
N SER A 489 -16.29 25.65 74.84
CA SER A 489 -17.55 25.01 75.17
C SER A 489 -17.44 24.11 76.40
N TYR A 490 -16.36 23.35 76.55
CA TYR A 490 -16.08 22.53 77.70
C TYR A 490 -15.87 23.40 78.97
N GLU A 491 -15.10 24.49 78.86
CA GLU A 491 -14.87 25.44 79.92
C GLU A 491 -16.16 26.13 80.39
N THR A 492 -16.96 26.63 79.43
CA THR A 492 -18.28 27.23 79.76
C THR A 492 -19.25 26.24 80.38
N THR A 493 -19.26 24.97 79.87
CA THR A 493 -20.11 23.91 80.51
C THR A 493 -19.65 23.58 81.91
N SER A 494 -18.33 23.52 82.14
CA SER A 494 -17.73 23.30 83.44
C SER A 494 -18.08 24.44 84.44
N ILE A 495 -17.97 25.70 84.00
CA ILE A 495 -18.36 26.86 84.82
C ILE A 495 -19.82 26.85 85.10
N LEU A 496 -20.70 26.56 84.15
CA LEU A 496 -22.16 26.44 84.37
C LEU A 496 -22.49 25.28 85.32
N SER A 497 -21.82 24.14 85.23
CA SER A 497 -21.98 23.01 86.13
C SER A 497 -21.60 23.36 87.57
N LYS A 498 -20.54 24.13 87.75
CA LYS A 498 -20.13 24.63 89.11
C LYS A 498 -21.12 25.69 89.70
N LEU A 499 -21.66 26.55 88.82
CA LEU A 499 -22.65 27.57 89.26
C LEU A 499 -23.98 26.97 89.63
N THR A 500 -24.42 25.88 88.99
CA THR A 500 -25.64 25.19 89.36
C THR A 500 -25.54 24.43 90.70
N LEU A 501 -24.32 23.96 91.09
CA LEU A 501 -24.05 23.25 92.29
C LEU A 501 -24.01 24.22 93.53
N THR A 502 -23.50 25.45 93.32
CA THR A 502 -23.39 26.48 94.37
C THR A 502 -24.72 27.17 94.68
N ASN A 503 -25.75 27.09 93.83
CA ASN A 503 -27.09 27.62 94.08
C ASN A 503 -28.08 26.62 94.77
N TYR A 504 -27.62 25.37 95.01
CA TYR A 504 -28.43 24.29 95.62
C TYR A 504 -27.84 23.79 96.96
N LEU A 505 -26.78 24.39 97.45
CA LEU A 505 -26.25 24.23 98.78
C LEU A 505 -26.51 25.52 99.65
#